data_f8f5ba769b65ecb9ad61d6e984d0aabe
#
_entry.id   f8f5ba769b65ecb9ad61d6e984d0aabe
#
_cell.length_a   1.000
_cell.length_b   1.000
_cell.length_c   1.000
_cell.angle_alpha   90.00
_cell.angle_beta   90.00
_cell.angle_gamma   90.00
#
_symmetry.space_group_name_H-M   'P 1'
#
loop_
_entity.id
_entity.type
_entity.pdbx_description
1 polymer ?
#
loop_
_entity_poly.entity_id
_entity_poly.type
_entity_poly.pdbx_seq_one_letter_code
_entity_poly.pdbx_strand_id
1 'polypeptide(L)'
;LPVKRLEYEVLEKGSHGLFGLNKKDYLLIIYEATEEETSETDDDDFGIDFDLIGSDEHVVHDRDGQVIVRLGADGALLRVTVPEGTGKKAQLHGALEKLRLRGVENCDENLVARVVKESDGQFVRVGEFSYNPANDSIMAVDIVEHEMRATITVHTPGAGGVDLSAESMIAFLKNNGVIHGILEEVLSDFDLNPRYDASILVAEGTTAREGANAKISYNFDFERTEIKLKEKNGRVDFREMNLIQNVVEGQILAKKTSAERGSAGRTVTGKLLPAKDGKDCDIGIGKNVVLDDDGMSARSTINGQVMLVSDKINVEPIYVVPGDVNLKSGGNVIFLGTVFVKGSVDDGFKVKASGNIEVLGNVGKADLDAEGDIIVHQGITGKSGGSIHAGKSTWAKFIENAHVESGEFVVASDGIINSQVVANKKIVCQGKRATI
;
A
#
# COMPACT_ATOMS: atom_id res chain seq x y z
N LEU A 1 39.44 -10.58 2.98
CA LEU A 1 38.23 -10.56 3.82
C LEU A 1 37.05 -10.45 2.87
N PRO A 2 36.03 -11.31 2.95
CA PRO A 2 34.84 -11.18 2.13
C PRO A 2 34.14 -9.86 2.43
N VAL A 3 33.69 -9.17 1.39
CA VAL A 3 32.92 -7.92 1.50
C VAL A 3 31.52 -8.33 1.99
N LYS A 4 31.21 -8.05 3.24
CA LYS A 4 29.87 -8.28 3.78
C LYS A 4 28.89 -7.30 3.13
N ARG A 5 27.77 -7.80 2.67
CA ARG A 5 26.69 -6.98 2.11
C ARG A 5 25.94 -6.34 3.29
N LEU A 6 25.89 -5.02 3.32
CA LEU A 6 25.12 -4.26 4.31
C LEU A 6 23.83 -3.77 3.67
N GLU A 7 22.73 -3.98 4.35
CA GLU A 7 21.43 -3.39 4.00
C GLU A 7 21.10 -2.26 4.97
N TYR A 8 20.33 -1.29 4.52
CA TYR A 8 19.96 -0.16 5.36
C TYR A 8 18.50 0.24 5.14
N GLU A 9 17.87 0.70 6.20
CA GLU A 9 16.54 1.28 6.20
C GLU A 9 16.62 2.77 6.57
N VAL A 10 15.97 3.62 5.79
CA VAL A 10 15.92 5.06 6.03
C VAL A 10 14.73 5.36 6.92
N LEU A 11 14.97 5.65 8.21
CA LEU A 11 13.92 6.03 9.16
C LEU A 11 13.47 7.47 8.99
N GLU A 12 14.42 8.40 8.77
CA GLU A 12 14.12 9.79 8.47
C GLU A 12 14.98 10.27 7.32
N LYS A 13 14.36 10.93 6.32
CA LYS A 13 15.08 11.55 5.21
C LYS A 13 15.65 12.89 5.65
N GLY A 14 16.95 13.04 5.47
CA GLY A 14 17.64 14.33 5.63
C GLY A 14 17.17 15.35 4.59
N SER A 15 17.29 16.63 4.89
CA SER A 15 17.00 17.71 3.95
C SER A 15 18.18 18.67 3.84
N HIS A 16 18.48 19.12 2.61
CA HIS A 16 19.39 20.25 2.39
C HIS A 16 18.60 21.54 2.61
N GLY A 17 18.83 22.21 3.73
CA GLY A 17 18.23 23.51 3.98
C GLY A 17 18.71 24.57 2.98
N LEU A 18 17.86 25.53 2.66
CA LEU A 18 18.22 26.67 1.80
C LEU A 18 19.28 27.52 2.52
N PHE A 19 20.42 27.76 1.88
CA PHE A 19 21.57 28.51 2.46
C PHE A 19 22.18 27.93 3.75
N GLY A 20 22.08 26.61 3.97
CA GLY A 20 22.72 25.97 5.13
C GLY A 20 21.98 26.10 6.46
N LEU A 21 20.84 26.75 6.50
CA LEU A 21 19.96 26.85 7.66
C LEU A 21 18.91 25.71 7.62
N ASN A 22 18.69 25.03 8.75
CA ASN A 22 17.77 23.88 8.89
C ASN A 22 18.19 22.58 8.14
N LYS A 23 19.47 22.24 8.21
CA LYS A 23 19.95 20.94 7.75
C LYS A 23 19.45 19.84 8.69
N LYS A 24 18.73 18.83 8.17
CA LYS A 24 18.41 17.61 8.92
C LYS A 24 19.30 16.48 8.41
N ASP A 25 19.88 15.73 9.32
CA ASP A 25 20.66 14.53 8.98
C ASP A 25 19.75 13.34 8.68
N TYR A 26 20.27 12.38 7.91
CA TYR A 26 19.58 11.10 7.69
C TYR A 26 19.70 10.23 8.95
N LEU A 27 18.60 9.64 9.37
CA LEU A 27 18.59 8.58 10.38
C LEU A 27 18.44 7.23 9.67
N LEU A 28 19.47 6.40 9.77
CA LEU A 28 19.55 5.11 9.09
C LEU A 28 19.75 4.01 10.13
N ILE A 29 19.08 2.88 9.92
CA ILE A 29 19.45 1.60 10.57
C ILE A 29 20.23 0.80 9.53
N ILE A 30 21.43 0.34 9.90
CA ILE A 30 22.29 -0.50 9.08
C ILE A 30 22.40 -1.88 9.74
N TYR A 31 22.13 -2.95 8.99
CA TYR A 31 22.23 -4.32 9.45
C TYR A 31 22.96 -5.20 8.44
N GLU A 32 23.58 -6.29 8.91
CA GLU A 32 24.21 -7.28 8.03
C GLU A 32 23.12 -8.12 7.35
N ALA A 33 23.14 -8.18 6.02
CA ALA A 33 22.25 -9.06 5.27
C ALA A 33 22.66 -10.52 5.53
N THR A 34 21.73 -11.33 5.97
CA THR A 34 21.89 -12.79 6.02
C THR A 34 21.70 -13.35 4.61
N GLU A 35 22.71 -14.07 4.09
CA GLU A 35 22.59 -14.78 2.83
C GLU A 35 21.58 -15.94 3.01
N GLU A 36 20.39 -15.82 2.42
CA GLU A 36 19.54 -16.97 2.13
C GLU A 36 20.08 -17.62 0.83
N GLU A 37 20.54 -18.85 0.95
CA GLU A 37 20.90 -19.70 -0.19
C GLU A 37 19.64 -19.95 -1.04
N THR A 38 19.55 -19.29 -2.18
CA THR A 38 18.53 -19.61 -3.20
C THR A 38 18.99 -20.85 -3.97
N SER A 39 18.44 -22.01 -3.63
CA SER A 39 18.44 -23.16 -4.54
C SER A 39 17.24 -23.04 -5.47
N GLU A 40 17.53 -22.80 -6.75
CA GLU A 40 16.54 -22.94 -7.83
C GLU A 40 16.07 -24.40 -7.92
N THR A 41 14.77 -24.64 -7.71
CA THR A 41 14.06 -25.76 -8.35
C THR A 41 12.65 -25.28 -8.65
N ASP A 42 12.34 -25.26 -9.95
CA ASP A 42 11.01 -25.19 -10.49
C ASP A 42 10.13 -26.30 -9.88
N ASP A 43 8.96 -25.98 -9.37
CA ASP A 43 7.69 -26.65 -9.70
C ASP A 43 6.53 -26.01 -8.95
N ASP A 44 5.48 -25.75 -9.71
CA ASP A 44 4.15 -25.29 -9.26
C ASP A 44 3.53 -26.26 -8.23
N ASP A 45 3.35 -25.80 -6.98
CA ASP A 45 2.21 -26.27 -6.17
C ASP A 45 1.83 -25.24 -5.09
N PHE A 46 0.60 -24.72 -5.16
CA PHE A 46 0.00 -23.79 -4.23
C PHE A 46 -0.50 -24.56 -2.98
N GLY A 47 0.44 -25.01 -2.14
CA GLY A 47 0.15 -25.56 -0.83
C GLY A 47 0.55 -24.57 0.25
N ILE A 48 -0.42 -23.93 0.92
CA ILE A 48 -0.17 -23.14 2.13
C ILE A 48 0.14 -24.13 3.25
N ASP A 49 1.42 -24.30 3.54
CA ASP A 49 1.89 -25.11 4.68
C ASP A 49 1.83 -24.27 5.95
N PHE A 50 0.92 -24.65 6.85
CA PHE A 50 0.60 -23.94 8.11
C PHE A 50 1.51 -24.35 9.28
N ASP A 51 2.67 -24.97 9.04
CA ASP A 51 3.56 -25.53 10.05
C ASP A 51 4.93 -24.80 10.18
N LEU A 52 4.93 -23.44 10.19
CA LEU A 52 6.09 -22.67 10.64
C LEU A 52 5.67 -21.63 11.69
N ILE A 53 4.96 -22.08 12.73
CA ILE A 53 4.99 -21.38 14.01
C ILE A 53 6.31 -21.81 14.65
N GLY A 54 7.29 -20.92 14.51
CA GLY A 54 8.57 -21.05 15.23
C GLY A 54 8.30 -21.30 16.72
N SER A 55 8.87 -22.35 17.26
CA SER A 55 8.95 -22.57 18.70
C SER A 55 9.50 -21.30 19.33
N ASP A 56 8.66 -20.56 20.06
CA ASP A 56 9.12 -19.59 21.04
C ASP A 56 10.08 -20.33 21.97
N GLU A 57 11.37 -20.18 21.75
CA GLU A 57 12.33 -20.44 22.78
C GLU A 57 11.99 -19.48 23.91
N HIS A 58 11.25 -19.98 24.91
CA HIS A 58 11.07 -19.31 26.18
C HIS A 58 12.46 -19.01 26.73
N VAL A 59 12.94 -17.79 26.55
CA VAL A 59 14.09 -17.27 27.26
C VAL A 59 13.70 -17.27 28.73
N VAL A 60 13.99 -18.32 29.43
CA VAL A 60 13.73 -18.43 30.86
C VAL A 60 14.70 -17.46 31.55
N HIS A 61 14.17 -16.31 31.94
CA HIS A 61 14.91 -15.35 32.74
C HIS A 61 15.05 -15.92 34.15
N ASP A 62 16.29 -16.10 34.63
CA ASP A 62 16.57 -16.53 35.99
C ASP A 62 15.98 -15.52 36.99
N ARG A 63 15.01 -15.96 37.78
CA ARG A 63 14.40 -15.17 38.85
C ARG A 63 14.38 -15.96 40.15
N ASP A 64 14.82 -15.32 41.23
CA ASP A 64 14.67 -15.86 42.56
C ASP A 64 13.19 -15.93 43.00
N GLY A 65 12.84 -16.94 43.78
CA GLY A 65 11.53 -17.01 44.42
C GLY A 65 11.27 -15.79 45.30
N GLN A 66 10.16 -15.10 45.07
CA GLN A 66 9.81 -13.86 45.73
C GLN A 66 8.91 -14.13 46.94
N VAL A 67 9.15 -13.40 48.03
CA VAL A 67 8.29 -13.34 49.21
C VAL A 67 7.58 -12.00 49.21
N ILE A 68 6.25 -12.00 49.11
CA ILE A 68 5.39 -10.82 49.10
C ILE A 68 4.52 -10.86 50.34
N VAL A 69 4.56 -9.81 51.15
CA VAL A 69 3.69 -9.60 52.31
C VAL A 69 2.74 -8.50 52.01
N ARG A 70 1.45 -8.75 52.20
CA ARG A 70 0.37 -7.78 51.99
C ARG A 70 -0.45 -7.65 53.26
N LEU A 71 -0.71 -6.41 53.69
CA LEU A 71 -1.56 -6.11 54.81
C LEU A 71 -2.86 -5.44 54.27
N GLY A 72 -3.99 -5.94 54.76
CA GLY A 72 -5.32 -5.44 54.32
C GLY A 72 -6.41 -5.79 55.34
N ALA A 73 -7.65 -5.58 54.97
CA ALA A 73 -8.82 -5.87 55.81
C ALA A 73 -8.86 -7.36 56.26
N ASP A 74 -8.30 -8.25 55.47
CA ASP A 74 -8.31 -9.69 55.73
C ASP A 74 -7.14 -10.16 56.64
N GLY A 75 -6.34 -9.22 57.18
CA GLY A 75 -5.17 -9.50 58.01
C GLY A 75 -3.86 -9.48 57.22
N ALA A 76 -2.85 -10.19 57.73
CA ALA A 76 -1.56 -10.32 57.08
C ALA A 76 -1.54 -11.52 56.13
N LEU A 77 -1.36 -11.23 54.84
CA LEU A 77 -1.30 -12.22 53.75
C LEU A 77 0.16 -12.40 53.30
N LEU A 78 0.53 -13.65 53.10
CA LEU A 78 1.85 -14.06 52.58
C LEU A 78 1.68 -14.79 51.27
N ARG A 79 2.47 -14.41 50.27
CA ARG A 79 2.59 -15.09 48.99
C ARG A 79 4.06 -15.41 48.72
N VAL A 80 4.34 -16.61 48.26
CA VAL A 80 5.68 -17.03 47.85
C VAL A 80 5.62 -17.62 46.47
N THR A 81 6.46 -17.14 45.56
CA THR A 81 6.51 -17.62 44.17
C THR A 81 7.66 -18.65 44.00
N VAL A 82 7.46 -19.59 43.08
CA VAL A 82 8.54 -20.46 42.61
C VAL A 82 9.64 -19.65 41.93
N PRO A 83 10.92 -20.03 42.08
CA PRO A 83 11.97 -19.45 41.28
C PRO A 83 11.83 -19.89 39.81
N GLU A 84 12.26 -19.05 38.90
CA GLU A 84 12.32 -19.36 37.45
C GLU A 84 13.78 -19.64 37.06
N GLY A 85 14.01 -20.59 36.17
CA GLY A 85 15.33 -20.95 35.67
C GLY A 85 16.26 -21.48 36.80
N THR A 86 17.42 -20.86 36.98
CA THR A 86 18.41 -21.19 38.02
C THR A 86 18.26 -20.37 39.31
N GLY A 87 17.15 -19.66 39.46
CA GLY A 87 16.85 -18.81 40.60
C GLY A 87 16.81 -19.57 41.95
N LYS A 88 17.08 -18.89 43.05
CA LYS A 88 17.10 -19.44 44.40
C LYS A 88 15.69 -19.48 45.00
N LYS A 89 15.41 -20.56 45.76
CA LYS A 89 14.16 -20.67 46.51
C LYS A 89 14.10 -19.67 47.65
N ALA A 90 12.91 -19.14 47.92
CA ALA A 90 12.66 -18.32 49.10
C ALA A 90 12.98 -19.11 50.38
N GLN A 91 13.54 -18.40 51.36
CA GLN A 91 13.92 -19.02 52.66
C GLN A 91 12.95 -18.60 53.75
N LEU A 92 12.65 -19.50 54.70
CA LEU A 92 11.76 -19.23 55.84
C LEU A 92 12.19 -18.00 56.65
N HIS A 93 13.49 -17.89 56.93
CA HIS A 93 14.03 -16.74 57.69
C HIS A 93 13.71 -15.40 56.99
N GLY A 94 13.92 -15.34 55.68
CA GLY A 94 13.59 -14.12 54.90
C GLY A 94 12.10 -13.79 54.88
N ALA A 95 11.22 -14.81 54.89
CA ALA A 95 9.77 -14.59 54.97
C ALA A 95 9.35 -14.04 56.35
N LEU A 96 9.86 -14.61 57.41
CA LEU A 96 9.63 -14.15 58.79
C LEU A 96 10.16 -12.72 59.02
N GLU A 97 11.36 -12.41 58.50
CA GLU A 97 11.91 -11.06 58.57
C GLU A 97 11.05 -10.03 57.86
N LYS A 98 10.58 -10.35 56.65
CA LYS A 98 9.65 -9.47 55.91
C LYS A 98 8.33 -9.26 56.67
N LEU A 99 7.72 -10.29 57.26
CA LEU A 99 6.54 -10.16 58.07
C LEU A 99 6.77 -9.24 59.29
N ARG A 100 7.91 -9.38 59.97
CA ARG A 100 8.29 -8.52 61.09
C ARG A 100 8.51 -7.07 60.71
N LEU A 101 9.19 -6.83 59.57
CA LEU A 101 9.38 -5.47 59.01
C LEU A 101 8.06 -4.79 58.66
N ARG A 102 7.05 -5.57 58.28
CA ARG A 102 5.69 -5.08 58.04
C ARG A 102 4.82 -4.94 59.30
N GLY A 103 5.39 -5.26 60.50
CA GLY A 103 4.65 -5.12 61.79
C GLY A 103 3.75 -6.30 62.15
N VAL A 104 4.01 -7.48 61.57
CA VAL A 104 3.29 -8.71 61.91
C VAL A 104 4.10 -9.44 62.97
N GLU A 105 3.73 -9.25 64.26
CA GLU A 105 4.45 -9.82 65.39
C GLU A 105 3.97 -11.23 65.76
N ASN A 106 2.69 -11.52 65.54
CA ASN A 106 2.05 -12.81 65.86
C ASN A 106 1.64 -13.53 64.57
N CYS A 107 2.54 -14.27 63.96
CA CYS A 107 2.24 -15.12 62.82
C CYS A 107 2.33 -16.61 63.19
N ASP A 108 1.58 -17.44 62.49
CA ASP A 108 1.71 -18.90 62.60
C ASP A 108 2.95 -19.36 61.79
N GLU A 109 4.09 -19.57 62.49
CA GLU A 109 5.35 -19.96 61.89
C GLU A 109 5.26 -21.31 61.12
N ASN A 110 4.40 -22.24 61.55
CA ASN A 110 4.18 -23.51 60.88
C ASN A 110 3.48 -23.29 59.54
N LEU A 111 2.50 -22.38 59.51
CA LEU A 111 1.79 -22.00 58.30
C LEU A 111 2.72 -21.26 57.35
N VAL A 112 3.55 -20.32 57.83
CA VAL A 112 4.55 -19.61 57.03
C VAL A 112 5.54 -20.60 56.41
N ALA A 113 6.05 -21.57 57.22
CA ALA A 113 6.95 -22.60 56.70
C ALA A 113 6.33 -23.47 55.62
N ARG A 114 5.04 -23.77 55.72
CA ARG A 114 4.27 -24.49 54.70
C ARG A 114 4.15 -23.68 53.41
N VAL A 115 3.74 -22.40 53.49
CA VAL A 115 3.62 -21.50 52.32
C VAL A 115 4.96 -21.33 51.59
N VAL A 116 6.07 -21.18 52.35
CA VAL A 116 7.41 -21.08 51.77
C VAL A 116 7.84 -22.40 51.10
N LYS A 117 7.43 -23.55 51.64
CA LYS A 117 7.77 -24.87 51.07
C LYS A 117 6.94 -25.15 49.81
N GLU A 118 5.64 -24.84 49.82
CA GLU A 118 4.70 -25.07 48.71
C GLU A 118 4.96 -24.10 47.57
N SER A 119 5.23 -22.83 47.88
CA SER A 119 5.53 -21.76 46.91
C SER A 119 4.53 -21.74 45.72
N ASP A 120 3.24 -21.95 46.01
CA ASP A 120 2.18 -22.12 45.03
C ASP A 120 1.72 -20.79 44.36
N GLY A 121 2.30 -19.68 44.82
CA GLY A 121 1.99 -18.36 44.33
C GLY A 121 0.63 -17.81 44.77
N GLN A 122 -0.02 -18.41 45.75
CA GLN A 122 -1.28 -17.96 46.32
C GLN A 122 -1.08 -17.12 47.59
N PHE A 123 -1.95 -16.14 47.83
CA PHE A 123 -1.97 -15.40 49.06
C PHE A 123 -2.64 -16.23 50.21
N VAL A 124 -1.90 -16.46 51.28
CA VAL A 124 -2.42 -17.16 52.46
C VAL A 124 -2.34 -16.26 53.65
N ARG A 125 -3.46 -16.17 54.42
CA ARG A 125 -3.50 -15.43 55.67
C ARG A 125 -2.64 -16.12 56.70
N VAL A 126 -1.63 -15.40 57.22
CA VAL A 126 -0.63 -15.97 58.15
C VAL A 126 -0.65 -15.34 59.54
N GLY A 127 -1.38 -14.26 59.73
CA GLY A 127 -1.47 -13.57 61.05
C GLY A 127 -2.30 -12.31 61.04
N GLU A 128 -2.28 -11.65 62.21
CA GLU A 128 -2.88 -10.34 62.46
C GLU A 128 -1.80 -9.28 62.60
N PHE A 129 -2.12 -8.01 62.38
CA PHE A 129 -1.24 -6.87 62.53
C PHE A 129 -1.92 -5.71 63.23
N SER A 130 -1.15 -4.85 63.90
CA SER A 130 -1.64 -3.58 64.46
C SER A 130 -1.69 -2.53 63.37
N TYR A 131 -2.89 -2.10 63.02
CA TYR A 131 -3.08 -1.10 61.96
C TYR A 131 -2.52 0.28 62.37
N ASN A 132 -1.71 0.86 61.49
CA ASN A 132 -1.16 2.22 61.64
C ASN A 132 -1.37 2.99 60.33
N PRO A 133 -2.40 3.87 60.30
CA PRO A 133 -2.76 4.60 59.09
C PRO A 133 -1.68 5.59 58.60
N ALA A 134 -0.74 5.98 59.48
CA ALA A 134 0.37 6.87 59.10
C ALA A 134 1.39 6.16 58.18
N ASN A 135 1.34 4.85 58.13
CA ASN A 135 2.25 4.00 57.36
C ASN A 135 1.58 3.39 56.11
N ASP A 136 0.36 3.76 55.79
CA ASP A 136 -0.35 3.27 54.60
C ASP A 136 0.43 3.61 53.31
N SER A 137 0.29 2.76 52.33
CA SER A 137 0.84 3.02 50.99
C SER A 137 0.23 4.28 50.39
N ILE A 138 1.06 5.16 49.90
CA ILE A 138 0.65 6.42 49.26
C ILE A 138 0.89 6.30 47.76
N MET A 139 -0.05 6.84 46.98
CA MET A 139 0.04 6.83 45.53
C MET A 139 -0.04 8.26 44.99
N ALA A 140 0.85 8.55 44.04
CA ALA A 140 0.81 9.74 43.21
C ALA A 140 0.44 9.36 41.77
N VAL A 141 -0.28 10.26 41.09
CA VAL A 141 -0.60 10.12 39.65
C VAL A 141 -0.02 11.28 38.89
N ASP A 142 0.67 11.00 37.79
CA ASP A 142 1.18 11.99 36.85
C ASP A 142 0.52 11.79 35.48
N ILE A 143 -0.11 12.86 34.95
CA ILE A 143 -0.70 12.87 33.62
C ILE A 143 0.26 13.60 32.70
N VAL A 144 0.77 12.90 31.69
CA VAL A 144 1.85 13.35 30.81
C VAL A 144 1.46 13.29 29.33
N GLU A 145 2.34 13.76 28.46
CA GLU A 145 2.17 13.71 27.00
C GLU A 145 0.83 14.32 26.52
N HIS A 146 0.53 15.52 26.98
CA HIS A 146 -0.72 16.23 26.63
C HIS A 146 -1.98 15.42 26.99
N GLU A 147 -1.99 14.83 28.17
CA GLU A 147 -3.06 13.98 28.69
C GLU A 147 -3.24 12.64 27.93
N MET A 148 -2.23 12.21 27.17
CA MET A 148 -2.32 10.92 26.47
C MET A 148 -1.88 9.74 27.30
N ARG A 149 -1.13 9.95 28.38
CA ARG A 149 -0.68 8.90 29.29
C ARG A 149 -0.83 9.31 30.72
N ALA A 150 -1.17 8.34 31.57
CA ALA A 150 -1.12 8.51 33.02
C ALA A 150 -0.25 7.43 33.64
N THR A 151 0.64 7.87 34.53
CA THR A 151 1.52 6.98 35.30
C THR A 151 1.21 7.12 36.77
N ILE A 152 1.43 6.06 37.53
CA ILE A 152 1.37 6.11 39.01
C ILE A 152 2.72 5.77 39.58
N THR A 153 3.00 6.35 40.75
CA THR A 153 4.08 5.95 41.63
C THR A 153 3.48 5.58 42.98
N VAL A 154 3.71 4.35 43.41
CA VAL A 154 3.18 3.83 44.67
C VAL A 154 4.36 3.68 45.64
N HIS A 155 4.27 4.31 46.82
CA HIS A 155 5.31 4.23 47.85
C HIS A 155 5.10 3.00 48.73
N THR A 156 6.24 2.41 49.14
CA THR A 156 6.27 1.23 49.99
C THR A 156 5.57 1.54 51.31
N PRO A 157 4.55 0.77 51.74
CA PRO A 157 3.94 0.94 53.05
C PRO A 157 4.82 0.56 54.20
N GLY A 158 4.74 1.27 55.31
CA GLY A 158 5.51 1.01 56.54
C GLY A 158 4.94 -0.11 57.42
N ALA A 159 5.48 -0.26 58.63
CA ALA A 159 5.00 -1.26 59.60
C ALA A 159 3.55 -0.97 60.03
N GLY A 160 2.64 -1.94 59.86
CA GLY A 160 1.24 -1.83 60.13
C GLY A 160 0.45 -1.04 59.13
N GLY A 161 1.07 -0.52 58.06
CA GLY A 161 0.35 0.20 56.96
C GLY A 161 -0.26 -0.78 55.97
N VAL A 162 -1.38 -0.39 55.37
CA VAL A 162 -2.17 -1.20 54.40
C VAL A 162 -1.65 -0.99 53.00
N ASP A 163 -1.63 -2.07 52.22
CA ASP A 163 -1.30 -2.04 50.80
C ASP A 163 -2.50 -1.62 49.96
N LEU A 164 -2.24 -0.99 48.82
CA LEU A 164 -3.28 -0.60 47.88
C LEU A 164 -3.81 -1.81 47.09
N SER A 165 -5.10 -1.89 46.88
CA SER A 165 -5.73 -2.86 45.99
C SER A 165 -5.92 -2.27 44.57
N ALA A 166 -6.06 -3.12 43.57
CA ALA A 166 -6.35 -2.69 42.20
C ALA A 166 -7.64 -1.81 42.17
N GLU A 167 -8.67 -2.17 42.93
CA GLU A 167 -9.90 -1.40 43.01
C GLU A 167 -9.67 0.01 43.58
N SER A 168 -8.87 0.11 44.67
CA SER A 168 -8.54 1.40 45.31
C SER A 168 -7.69 2.27 44.34
N MET A 169 -6.78 1.67 43.59
CA MET A 169 -6.00 2.38 42.57
C MET A 169 -6.89 2.90 41.43
N ILE A 170 -7.83 2.11 40.94
CA ILE A 170 -8.81 2.54 39.92
C ILE A 170 -9.68 3.69 40.44
N ALA A 171 -10.14 3.58 41.65
CA ALA A 171 -10.95 4.65 42.28
C ALA A 171 -10.14 5.95 42.41
N PHE A 172 -8.88 5.86 42.80
CA PHE A 172 -7.99 7.01 42.91
C PHE A 172 -7.73 7.65 41.53
N LEU A 173 -7.46 6.85 40.52
CA LEU A 173 -7.26 7.34 39.15
C LEU A 173 -8.49 8.11 38.66
N LYS A 174 -9.70 7.56 38.84
CA LYS A 174 -10.95 8.23 38.47
C LYS A 174 -11.18 9.53 39.24
N ASN A 175 -10.85 9.55 40.52
CA ASN A 175 -10.99 10.77 41.38
C ASN A 175 -9.97 11.85 40.96
N ASN A 176 -8.84 11.49 40.37
CA ASN A 176 -7.84 12.40 39.81
C ASN A 176 -8.05 12.71 38.33
N GLY A 177 -9.23 12.37 37.78
CA GLY A 177 -9.60 12.73 36.40
C GLY A 177 -9.15 11.78 35.32
N VAL A 178 -8.53 10.64 35.65
CA VAL A 178 -8.19 9.59 34.68
C VAL A 178 -9.39 8.66 34.50
N ILE A 179 -10.15 8.85 33.42
CA ILE A 179 -11.44 8.19 33.19
C ILE A 179 -11.50 7.35 31.92
N HIS A 180 -10.46 7.41 31.08
CA HIS A 180 -10.43 6.70 29.81
C HIS A 180 -9.08 5.97 29.64
N GLY A 181 -9.12 4.78 29.03
CA GLY A 181 -7.94 4.00 28.69
C GLY A 181 -7.18 3.42 29.87
N ILE A 182 -7.84 3.22 31.05
CA ILE A 182 -7.21 2.61 32.22
C ILE A 182 -6.83 1.16 31.91
N LEU A 183 -5.59 0.81 32.16
CA LEU A 183 -5.01 -0.52 31.95
C LEU A 183 -5.24 -1.38 33.19
N GLU A 184 -6.44 -1.95 33.32
CA GLU A 184 -6.86 -2.73 34.49
C GLU A 184 -5.96 -3.96 34.72
N GLU A 185 -5.42 -4.55 33.62
CA GLU A 185 -4.48 -5.68 33.71
C GLU A 185 -3.18 -5.29 34.42
N VAL A 186 -2.66 -4.08 34.16
CA VAL A 186 -1.44 -3.58 34.82
C VAL A 186 -1.68 -3.36 36.32
N LEU A 187 -2.86 -2.85 36.69
CA LEU A 187 -3.24 -2.64 38.08
C LEU A 187 -3.47 -3.96 38.81
N SER A 188 -4.04 -4.95 38.13
CA SER A 188 -4.20 -6.31 38.66
C SER A 188 -2.86 -7.03 38.82
N ASP A 189 -1.91 -6.83 37.87
CA ASP A 189 -0.56 -7.35 38.02
C ASP A 189 0.17 -6.70 39.19
N PHE A 190 0.01 -5.38 39.39
CA PHE A 190 0.58 -4.71 40.55
C PHE A 190 0.04 -5.27 41.87
N ASP A 191 -1.21 -5.62 41.92
CA ASP A 191 -1.86 -6.23 43.10
C ASP A 191 -1.21 -7.56 43.46
N LEU A 192 -0.77 -8.33 42.46
CA LEU A 192 -0.06 -9.59 42.64
C LEU A 192 1.45 -9.40 42.83
N ASN A 193 2.06 -8.52 42.08
CA ASN A 193 3.50 -8.29 42.00
C ASN A 193 3.84 -6.81 42.21
N PRO A 194 3.74 -6.28 43.45
CA PRO A 194 3.90 -4.85 43.70
C PRO A 194 5.31 -4.36 43.38
N ARG A 195 5.36 -3.27 42.62
CA ARG A 195 6.59 -2.56 42.21
C ARG A 195 6.54 -1.16 42.81
N TYR A 196 7.00 -1.02 44.03
CA TYR A 196 7.02 0.25 44.72
C TYR A 196 8.11 1.18 44.21
N ASP A 197 7.91 2.47 44.41
CA ASP A 197 8.83 3.58 44.09
C ASP A 197 9.29 3.61 42.60
N ALA A 198 8.47 3.01 41.74
CA ALA A 198 8.65 3.03 40.30
C ALA A 198 7.46 3.67 39.59
N SER A 199 7.73 4.40 38.52
CA SER A 199 6.65 4.96 37.68
C SER A 199 6.10 3.85 36.77
N ILE A 200 4.79 3.63 36.83
CA ILE A 200 4.07 2.58 36.11
C ILE A 200 3.01 3.23 35.23
N LEU A 201 3.01 2.92 33.94
CA LEU A 201 1.97 3.35 33.00
C LEU A 201 0.67 2.63 33.31
N VAL A 202 -0.39 3.37 33.62
CA VAL A 202 -1.68 2.81 34.05
C VAL A 202 -2.86 3.26 33.21
N ALA A 203 -2.68 4.25 32.35
CA ALA A 203 -3.71 4.60 31.38
C ALA A 203 -3.07 5.17 30.10
N GLU A 204 -3.69 4.87 28.97
CA GLU A 204 -3.29 5.35 27.66
C GLU A 204 -4.51 5.83 26.87
N GLY A 205 -4.43 7.06 26.34
CA GLY A 205 -5.44 7.65 25.48
C GLY A 205 -5.43 7.04 24.10
N THR A 206 -6.51 7.22 23.37
CA THR A 206 -6.59 6.85 21.96
C THR A 206 -6.25 8.04 21.07
N THR A 207 -5.33 7.87 20.13
CA THR A 207 -4.97 8.93 19.17
C THR A 207 -6.07 9.12 18.12
N ALA A 208 -6.27 10.37 17.68
CA ALA A 208 -7.13 10.67 16.55
C ALA A 208 -6.47 10.17 15.25
N ARG A 209 -7.26 9.53 14.38
CA ARG A 209 -6.82 9.08 13.06
C ARG A 209 -7.58 9.83 11.98
N GLU A 210 -6.86 10.60 11.16
CA GLU A 210 -7.46 11.29 10.02
C GLU A 210 -7.92 10.27 8.96
N GLY A 211 -9.05 10.56 8.30
CA GLY A 211 -9.57 9.77 7.20
C GLY A 211 -8.72 9.93 5.94
N ALA A 212 -8.54 8.84 5.21
CA ALA A 212 -7.85 8.88 3.92
C ALA A 212 -8.67 9.63 2.87
N ASN A 213 -8.01 10.47 2.06
CA ASN A 213 -8.68 11.16 0.94
C ASN A 213 -9.11 10.16 -0.14
N ALA A 214 -10.18 10.47 -0.87
CA ALA A 214 -10.55 9.75 -2.07
C ALA A 214 -9.40 9.77 -3.08
N LYS A 215 -9.26 8.68 -3.83
CA LYS A 215 -8.22 8.51 -4.84
C LYS A 215 -8.82 7.98 -6.13
N ILE A 216 -8.40 8.55 -7.27
CA ILE A 216 -8.74 8.05 -8.59
C ILE A 216 -7.56 7.24 -9.11
N SER A 217 -7.80 5.99 -9.51
CA SER A 217 -6.86 5.15 -10.22
C SER A 217 -7.27 5.04 -11.69
N TYR A 218 -6.36 5.37 -12.59
CA TYR A 218 -6.57 5.28 -14.03
C TYR A 218 -6.07 3.92 -14.53
N ASN A 219 -6.86 3.27 -15.41
CA ASN A 219 -6.51 2.00 -16.05
C ASN A 219 -5.79 2.23 -17.39
N PHE A 220 -5.25 3.41 -17.59
CA PHE A 220 -4.45 3.79 -18.75
C PHE A 220 -3.29 4.71 -18.31
N ASP A 221 -2.23 4.72 -19.10
CA ASP A 221 -1.03 5.51 -18.86
C ASP A 221 -1.22 6.93 -19.41
N PHE A 222 -1.34 7.93 -18.58
CA PHE A 222 -1.45 9.34 -18.99
C PHE A 222 -0.13 10.12 -18.87
N GLU A 223 0.87 9.56 -18.14
CA GLU A 223 2.21 10.13 -17.95
C GLU A 223 3.28 9.38 -18.76
N ARG A 224 3.01 9.06 -20.02
CA ARG A 224 4.04 8.38 -20.83
C ARG A 224 5.21 9.30 -21.13
N THR A 225 6.19 9.33 -20.23
CA THR A 225 7.50 9.95 -20.43
C THR A 225 8.54 8.94 -20.95
N GLU A 226 8.28 7.63 -20.84
CA GLU A 226 9.21 6.58 -21.25
C GLU A 226 8.65 5.72 -22.39
N ILE A 227 9.38 5.68 -23.47
CA ILE A 227 9.08 4.81 -24.63
C ILE A 227 9.55 3.40 -24.29
N LYS A 228 8.63 2.46 -24.03
CA LYS A 228 8.97 1.04 -23.88
C LYS A 228 9.25 0.45 -25.27
N LEU A 229 10.54 0.27 -25.58
CA LEU A 229 10.99 -0.35 -26.82
C LEU A 229 10.88 -1.87 -26.72
N LYS A 230 10.24 -2.51 -27.72
CA LYS A 230 10.19 -3.96 -27.82
C LYS A 230 11.46 -4.51 -28.46
N GLU A 231 12.10 -5.46 -27.81
CA GLU A 231 13.18 -6.23 -28.39
C GLU A 231 12.63 -7.37 -29.25
N LYS A 232 13.16 -7.49 -30.49
CA LYS A 232 12.89 -8.61 -31.36
C LYS A 232 14.22 -9.15 -31.87
N ASN A 233 14.54 -10.41 -31.54
CA ASN A 233 15.80 -11.07 -31.91
C ASN A 233 17.08 -10.30 -31.47
N GLY A 234 17.09 -9.75 -30.24
CA GLY A 234 18.26 -9.01 -29.72
C GLY A 234 18.49 -7.63 -30.37
N ARG A 235 17.51 -7.12 -31.13
CA ARG A 235 17.53 -5.77 -31.70
C ARG A 235 16.26 -5.02 -31.29
N VAL A 236 16.44 -3.79 -30.90
CA VAL A 236 15.33 -2.90 -30.56
C VAL A 236 14.60 -2.47 -31.83
N ASP A 237 13.31 -2.79 -31.95
CA ASP A 237 12.48 -2.33 -33.07
C ASP A 237 11.87 -0.98 -32.74
N PHE A 238 12.49 0.10 -33.20
CA PHE A 238 12.02 1.48 -33.03
C PHE A 238 10.72 1.80 -33.79
N ARG A 239 10.19 0.88 -34.62
CA ARG A 239 8.96 1.08 -35.39
C ARG A 239 7.70 0.80 -34.54
N GLU A 240 7.81 0.03 -33.48
CA GLU A 240 6.68 -0.33 -32.60
C GLU A 240 6.71 0.47 -31.28
N MET A 241 6.58 1.78 -31.34
CA MET A 241 6.61 2.65 -30.16
C MET A 241 5.29 2.71 -29.38
N ASN A 242 4.19 2.12 -29.88
CA ASN A 242 2.87 2.02 -29.23
C ASN A 242 2.45 3.27 -28.41
N LEU A 243 2.50 4.45 -29.01
CA LEU A 243 2.15 5.72 -28.36
C LEU A 243 0.62 5.89 -28.17
N ILE A 244 -0.16 5.04 -28.83
CA ILE A 244 -1.62 5.10 -28.80
C ILE A 244 -2.17 4.10 -27.80
N GLN A 245 -3.01 4.57 -26.88
CA GLN A 245 -3.74 3.69 -25.98
C GLN A 245 -5.16 3.49 -26.45
N ASN A 246 -5.39 2.35 -27.08
CA ASN A 246 -6.69 1.96 -27.57
C ASN A 246 -7.55 1.40 -26.42
N VAL A 247 -8.82 1.75 -26.43
CA VAL A 247 -9.85 1.25 -25.51
C VAL A 247 -11.06 0.77 -26.31
N VAL A 248 -11.78 -0.18 -25.75
CA VAL A 248 -13.02 -0.71 -26.33
C VAL A 248 -14.24 -0.15 -25.60
N GLU A 249 -15.39 -0.15 -26.27
CA GLU A 249 -16.68 0.20 -25.66
C GLU A 249 -16.93 -0.63 -24.40
N GLY A 250 -17.40 0.01 -23.32
CA GLY A 250 -17.66 -0.60 -22.03
C GLY A 250 -16.41 -0.80 -21.13
N GLN A 251 -15.21 -0.56 -21.65
CA GLN A 251 -13.98 -0.71 -20.86
C GLN A 251 -13.92 0.32 -19.73
N ILE A 252 -13.55 -0.15 -18.52
CA ILE A 252 -13.32 0.73 -17.36
C ILE A 252 -12.02 1.50 -17.56
N LEU A 253 -12.11 2.82 -17.53
CA LEU A 253 -11.00 3.75 -17.74
C LEU A 253 -10.42 4.27 -16.42
N ALA A 254 -11.27 4.46 -15.41
CA ALA A 254 -10.86 4.90 -14.09
C ALA A 254 -11.77 4.33 -13.02
N LYS A 255 -11.21 4.19 -11.80
CA LYS A 255 -11.93 3.81 -10.58
C LYS A 255 -11.62 4.79 -9.47
N LYS A 256 -12.65 5.16 -8.71
CA LYS A 256 -12.56 5.99 -7.51
C LYS A 256 -12.60 5.10 -6.27
N THR A 257 -11.71 5.35 -5.33
CA THR A 257 -11.80 4.84 -3.95
C THR A 257 -12.39 5.96 -3.11
N SER A 258 -13.46 5.70 -2.36
CA SER A 258 -14.13 6.70 -1.52
C SER A 258 -13.22 7.22 -0.43
N ALA A 259 -13.44 8.46 -0.01
CA ALA A 259 -12.80 9.01 1.17
C ALA A 259 -13.28 8.29 2.43
N GLU A 260 -12.38 8.13 3.39
CA GLU A 260 -12.67 7.54 4.69
C GLU A 260 -13.04 8.64 5.71
N ARG A 261 -13.89 8.28 6.67
CA ARG A 261 -14.15 9.15 7.82
C ARG A 261 -13.00 9.08 8.80
N GLY A 262 -12.65 10.21 9.38
CA GLY A 262 -11.72 10.27 10.49
C GLY A 262 -12.31 9.64 11.75
N SER A 263 -11.48 9.01 12.57
CA SER A 263 -11.85 8.49 13.87
C SER A 263 -11.30 9.38 14.98
N ALA A 264 -12.19 9.96 15.77
CA ALA A 264 -11.79 10.81 16.87
C ALA A 264 -11.06 10.02 17.96
N GLY A 265 -9.98 10.58 18.49
CA GLY A 265 -9.28 10.07 19.65
C GLY A 265 -9.85 10.60 20.97
N ARG A 266 -9.29 10.13 22.08
CA ARG A 266 -9.66 10.59 23.41
C ARG A 266 -8.47 10.52 24.36
N THR A 267 -8.26 11.58 25.13
CA THR A 267 -7.22 11.61 26.17
C THR A 267 -7.60 10.74 27.37
N VAL A 268 -6.66 10.46 28.27
CA VAL A 268 -6.94 9.72 29.53
C VAL A 268 -7.91 10.47 30.43
N THR A 269 -8.01 11.79 30.31
CA THR A 269 -8.98 12.63 31.03
C THR A 269 -10.36 12.67 30.36
N GLY A 270 -10.53 11.96 29.22
CA GLY A 270 -11.79 11.89 28.50
C GLY A 270 -12.02 13.01 27.47
N LYS A 271 -11.08 13.95 27.29
CA LYS A 271 -11.16 15.02 26.30
C LYS A 271 -11.12 14.45 24.89
N LEU A 272 -12.06 14.86 24.07
CA LEU A 272 -12.14 14.41 22.67
C LEU A 272 -11.05 15.07 21.81
N LEU A 273 -10.36 14.26 21.04
CA LEU A 273 -9.40 14.70 20.04
C LEU A 273 -10.06 14.57 18.66
N PRO A 274 -10.47 15.69 18.01
CA PRO A 274 -11.16 15.62 16.73
C PRO A 274 -10.22 15.11 15.62
N ALA A 275 -10.75 14.32 14.70
CA ALA A 275 -10.10 13.91 13.47
C ALA A 275 -10.80 14.58 12.28
N LYS A 276 -10.05 14.81 11.21
CA LYS A 276 -10.61 15.30 9.95
C LYS A 276 -11.03 14.13 9.08
N ASP A 277 -12.19 14.27 8.44
CA ASP A 277 -12.60 13.35 7.39
C ASP A 277 -11.73 13.54 6.15
N GLY A 278 -11.51 12.47 5.40
CA GLY A 278 -10.87 12.51 4.10
C GLY A 278 -11.68 13.34 3.11
N LYS A 279 -10.99 14.06 2.23
CA LYS A 279 -11.62 14.87 1.19
C LYS A 279 -12.06 13.96 0.04
N ASP A 280 -13.26 14.17 -0.46
CA ASP A 280 -13.76 13.50 -1.66
C ASP A 280 -13.23 14.16 -2.93
N CYS A 281 -13.25 13.41 -4.05
CA CYS A 281 -12.91 13.91 -5.40
C CYS A 281 -13.80 13.23 -6.42
N ASP A 282 -14.05 13.90 -7.56
CA ASP A 282 -14.85 13.37 -8.63
C ASP A 282 -13.99 12.94 -9.82
N ILE A 283 -14.40 11.86 -10.52
CA ILE A 283 -13.75 11.45 -11.75
C ILE A 283 -14.12 12.46 -12.83
N GLY A 284 -13.13 13.15 -13.39
CA GLY A 284 -13.33 14.07 -14.53
C GLY A 284 -13.67 13.29 -15.79
N ILE A 285 -14.88 13.46 -16.30
CA ILE A 285 -15.32 12.85 -17.57
C ILE A 285 -15.44 13.91 -18.67
N GLY A 286 -15.07 13.50 -19.87
CA GLY A 286 -15.16 14.30 -21.09
C GLY A 286 -16.00 13.60 -22.17
N LYS A 287 -15.55 13.67 -23.43
CA LYS A 287 -16.26 13.09 -24.56
C LYS A 287 -16.20 11.57 -24.53
N ASN A 288 -17.33 10.92 -24.89
CA ASN A 288 -17.45 9.47 -25.04
C ASN A 288 -17.04 8.67 -23.80
N VAL A 289 -17.25 9.25 -22.62
CA VAL A 289 -17.02 8.62 -21.32
C VAL A 289 -18.23 8.83 -20.45
N VAL A 290 -18.66 7.80 -19.76
CA VAL A 290 -19.80 7.80 -18.84
C VAL A 290 -19.36 7.28 -17.48
N LEU A 291 -19.94 7.83 -16.41
CA LEU A 291 -19.83 7.27 -15.06
C LEU A 291 -20.85 6.15 -14.88
N ASP A 292 -20.49 5.13 -14.14
CA ASP A 292 -21.43 4.12 -13.65
C ASP A 292 -22.42 4.78 -12.67
N ASP A 293 -23.58 4.18 -12.42
CA ASP A 293 -24.67 4.72 -11.59
C ASP A 293 -24.22 5.08 -10.16
N ASP A 294 -23.20 4.41 -9.65
CA ASP A 294 -22.61 4.65 -8.33
C ASP A 294 -21.56 5.80 -8.34
N GLY A 295 -21.20 6.31 -9.51
CA GLY A 295 -20.16 7.33 -9.68
C GLY A 295 -18.72 6.86 -9.36
N MET A 296 -18.52 5.56 -9.14
CA MET A 296 -17.23 5.01 -8.70
C MET A 296 -16.35 4.54 -9.86
N SER A 297 -16.88 4.39 -11.06
CA SER A 297 -16.13 3.98 -12.24
C SER A 297 -16.51 4.81 -13.45
N ALA A 298 -15.54 5.09 -14.30
CA ALA A 298 -15.74 5.72 -15.60
C ALA A 298 -15.49 4.71 -16.72
N ARG A 299 -16.39 4.64 -17.73
CA ARG A 299 -16.32 3.71 -18.85
C ARG A 299 -16.31 4.44 -20.19
N SER A 300 -15.67 3.83 -21.18
CA SER A 300 -15.78 4.26 -22.57
C SER A 300 -17.14 3.89 -23.16
N THR A 301 -17.74 4.79 -23.93
CA THR A 301 -18.97 4.53 -24.68
C THR A 301 -18.71 4.13 -26.13
N ILE A 302 -17.45 4.17 -26.58
CA ILE A 302 -17.05 3.83 -27.95
C ILE A 302 -15.66 3.18 -27.96
N ASN A 303 -15.32 2.55 -29.09
CA ASN A 303 -13.93 2.18 -29.38
C ASN A 303 -13.14 3.43 -29.81
N GLY A 304 -11.90 3.58 -29.30
CA GLY A 304 -11.10 4.75 -29.67
C GLY A 304 -9.80 4.85 -28.87
N GLN A 305 -9.21 6.04 -28.91
CA GLN A 305 -8.04 6.40 -28.14
C GLN A 305 -8.46 7.12 -26.86
N VAL A 306 -7.99 6.61 -25.71
CA VAL A 306 -8.17 7.30 -24.43
C VAL A 306 -7.08 8.34 -24.22
N MET A 307 -7.45 9.51 -23.70
CA MET A 307 -6.54 10.57 -23.31
C MET A 307 -7.06 11.35 -22.11
N LEU A 308 -6.18 11.91 -21.32
CA LEU A 308 -6.51 12.83 -20.24
C LEU A 308 -6.27 14.27 -20.73
N VAL A 309 -7.32 15.09 -20.81
CA VAL A 309 -7.24 16.48 -21.25
C VAL A 309 -7.89 17.37 -20.20
N SER A 310 -7.11 18.26 -19.59
CA SER A 310 -7.57 19.15 -18.49
C SER A 310 -8.28 18.37 -17.37
N ASP A 311 -7.64 17.32 -16.88
CA ASP A 311 -8.14 16.40 -15.84
C ASP A 311 -9.46 15.68 -16.17
N LYS A 312 -9.83 15.63 -17.45
CA LYS A 312 -10.99 14.89 -17.94
C LYS A 312 -10.58 13.77 -18.87
N ILE A 313 -11.15 12.59 -18.64
CA ILE A 313 -10.94 11.41 -19.48
C ILE A 313 -11.77 11.58 -20.75
N ASN A 314 -11.12 11.54 -21.92
CA ASN A 314 -11.77 11.62 -23.22
C ASN A 314 -11.44 10.37 -24.04
N VAL A 315 -12.38 9.93 -24.87
CA VAL A 315 -12.14 8.88 -25.87
C VAL A 315 -12.46 9.45 -27.25
N GLU A 316 -11.45 9.49 -28.12
CA GLU A 316 -11.62 10.02 -29.49
C GLU A 316 -11.67 8.86 -30.49
N PRO A 317 -12.67 8.83 -31.40
CA PRO A 317 -12.82 7.77 -32.39
C PRO A 317 -11.88 7.91 -33.59
N ILE A 318 -11.14 9.01 -33.67
CA ILE A 318 -10.21 9.32 -34.76
C ILE A 318 -8.83 9.61 -34.20
N TYR A 319 -7.83 8.90 -34.73
CA TYR A 319 -6.42 9.18 -34.45
C TYR A 319 -5.79 10.01 -35.56
N VAL A 320 -5.31 11.20 -35.22
CA VAL A 320 -4.68 12.12 -36.18
C VAL A 320 -3.17 12.05 -36.07
N VAL A 321 -2.48 11.62 -37.14
CA VAL A 321 -1.04 11.75 -37.29
C VAL A 321 -0.76 13.12 -37.92
N PRO A 322 -0.07 14.05 -37.20
CA PRO A 322 0.07 15.44 -37.66
C PRO A 322 1.01 15.63 -38.87
N GLY A 323 1.79 14.63 -39.22
CA GLY A 323 2.74 14.62 -40.35
C GLY A 323 2.83 13.25 -40.98
N ASP A 324 4.06 12.83 -41.38
CA ASP A 324 4.32 11.52 -41.99
C ASP A 324 4.34 10.40 -40.95
N VAL A 325 3.91 9.19 -41.32
CA VAL A 325 4.12 7.98 -40.53
C VAL A 325 5.52 7.50 -40.70
N ASN A 326 6.37 7.77 -39.74
CA ASN A 326 7.79 7.40 -39.73
C ASN A 326 8.32 7.26 -38.28
N LEU A 327 9.63 7.09 -38.07
CA LEU A 327 10.21 6.97 -36.73
C LEU A 327 9.98 8.22 -35.85
N LYS A 328 9.90 9.40 -36.45
CA LYS A 328 9.70 10.65 -35.69
C LYS A 328 8.28 10.81 -35.17
N SER A 329 7.29 10.26 -35.88
CA SER A 329 5.86 10.32 -35.50
C SER A 329 5.43 9.16 -34.60
N GLY A 330 6.34 8.30 -34.15
CA GLY A 330 6.00 7.19 -33.27
C GLY A 330 5.98 5.82 -33.95
N GLY A 331 6.38 5.71 -35.20
CA GLY A 331 6.51 4.42 -35.90
C GLY A 331 5.19 3.89 -36.45
N ASN A 332 4.96 2.58 -36.30
CA ASN A 332 3.73 1.93 -36.77
C ASN A 332 2.51 2.42 -36.00
N VAL A 333 1.37 2.54 -36.70
CA VAL A 333 0.11 2.98 -36.13
C VAL A 333 -0.90 1.82 -36.10
N ILE A 334 -1.40 1.49 -34.91
CA ILE A 334 -2.48 0.51 -34.73
C ILE A 334 -3.57 1.19 -33.89
N PHE A 335 -4.79 1.34 -34.46
CA PHE A 335 -5.85 2.09 -33.82
C PHE A 335 -7.23 1.43 -33.95
N LEU A 336 -8.00 1.40 -32.88
CA LEU A 336 -9.39 0.91 -32.84
C LEU A 336 -10.36 2.04 -33.22
N GLY A 337 -10.29 2.51 -34.46
CA GLY A 337 -11.09 3.58 -35.01
C GLY A 337 -10.52 4.02 -36.36
N THR A 338 -10.78 5.27 -36.78
CA THR A 338 -10.29 5.84 -38.02
C THR A 338 -8.93 6.53 -37.82
N VAL A 339 -7.97 6.24 -38.70
CA VAL A 339 -6.66 6.90 -38.73
C VAL A 339 -6.62 7.95 -39.83
N PHE A 340 -6.27 9.18 -39.46
CA PHE A 340 -6.11 10.30 -40.39
C PHE A 340 -4.63 10.76 -40.39
N VAL A 341 -3.92 10.56 -41.50
CA VAL A 341 -2.52 10.93 -41.68
C VAL A 341 -2.42 12.21 -42.50
N LYS A 342 -1.98 13.32 -41.91
CA LYS A 342 -1.83 14.62 -42.59
C LYS A 342 -0.64 14.64 -43.58
N GLY A 343 0.29 13.71 -43.45
CA GLY A 343 1.43 13.56 -44.36
C GLY A 343 1.36 12.26 -45.16
N SER A 344 2.53 11.65 -45.37
CA SER A 344 2.74 10.41 -46.12
C SER A 344 2.98 9.23 -45.17
N VAL A 345 2.89 8.01 -45.68
CA VAL A 345 3.34 6.80 -44.97
C VAL A 345 4.64 6.34 -45.61
N ASP A 346 5.72 6.43 -44.83
CA ASP A 346 7.08 6.12 -45.32
C ASP A 346 7.33 4.59 -45.49
N ASP A 347 8.35 4.25 -46.20
CA ASP A 347 8.71 2.86 -46.50
C ASP A 347 8.97 2.03 -45.23
N GLY A 348 8.36 0.86 -45.15
CA GLY A 348 8.56 -0.14 -44.08
C GLY A 348 7.73 0.11 -42.84
N PHE A 349 6.80 1.06 -42.86
CA PHE A 349 5.86 1.31 -41.79
C PHE A 349 4.51 0.64 -42.03
N LYS A 350 3.76 0.47 -40.91
CA LYS A 350 2.45 -0.17 -40.92
C LYS A 350 1.40 0.74 -40.28
N VAL A 351 0.22 0.80 -40.93
CA VAL A 351 -0.95 1.46 -40.37
C VAL A 351 -2.10 0.46 -40.36
N LYS A 352 -2.63 0.17 -39.17
CA LYS A 352 -3.79 -0.71 -39.00
C LYS A 352 -4.93 0.03 -38.30
N ALA A 353 -6.14 -0.05 -38.86
CA ALA A 353 -7.32 0.61 -38.34
C ALA A 353 -8.54 -0.33 -38.37
N SER A 354 -9.37 -0.32 -37.30
CA SER A 354 -10.70 -0.97 -37.35
C SER A 354 -11.77 -0.10 -38.02
N GLY A 355 -11.46 1.15 -38.32
CA GLY A 355 -12.26 2.06 -39.15
C GLY A 355 -11.61 2.29 -40.50
N ASN A 356 -11.59 3.56 -40.94
CA ASN A 356 -10.99 3.98 -42.20
C ASN A 356 -9.51 4.40 -42.00
N ILE A 357 -8.75 4.38 -43.09
CA ILE A 357 -7.43 5.01 -43.15
C ILE A 357 -7.50 6.11 -44.24
N GLU A 358 -7.22 7.35 -43.85
CA GLU A 358 -7.12 8.46 -44.75
C GLU A 358 -5.72 9.07 -44.71
N VAL A 359 -5.06 9.17 -45.87
CA VAL A 359 -3.69 9.67 -46.04
C VAL A 359 -3.69 10.83 -47.03
N LEU A 360 -3.33 12.04 -46.59
CA LEU A 360 -3.28 13.21 -47.50
C LEU A 360 -2.06 13.16 -48.43
N GLY A 361 -0.99 12.54 -48.05
CA GLY A 361 0.25 12.38 -48.84
C GLY A 361 0.28 11.10 -49.66
N ASN A 362 1.49 10.61 -49.90
CA ASN A 362 1.80 9.35 -50.61
C ASN A 362 1.90 8.19 -49.62
N VAL A 363 1.66 7.01 -50.14
CA VAL A 363 1.97 5.76 -49.44
C VAL A 363 3.15 5.09 -50.16
N GLY A 364 4.29 4.92 -49.48
CA GLY A 364 5.45 4.24 -49.97
C GLY A 364 5.34 2.71 -49.93
N LYS A 365 6.46 2.01 -49.77
CA LYS A 365 6.47 0.56 -49.50
C LYS A 365 6.02 0.30 -48.06
N ALA A 366 4.73 0.36 -47.81
CA ALA A 366 4.11 0.28 -46.50
C ALA A 366 2.96 -0.72 -46.49
N ASP A 367 2.59 -1.18 -45.29
CA ASP A 367 1.44 -2.05 -45.10
C ASP A 367 0.26 -1.23 -44.45
N LEU A 368 -0.82 -1.10 -45.21
CA LEU A 368 -2.05 -0.51 -44.71
C LEU A 368 -3.15 -1.56 -44.61
N ASP A 369 -3.80 -1.67 -43.42
CA ASP A 369 -4.85 -2.65 -43.18
C ASP A 369 -6.01 -1.92 -42.48
N ALA A 370 -7.16 -1.78 -43.16
CA ALA A 370 -8.37 -1.13 -42.65
C ALA A 370 -9.57 -2.06 -42.81
N GLU A 371 -10.41 -2.18 -41.77
CA GLU A 371 -11.72 -2.84 -41.91
C GLU A 371 -12.72 -2.03 -42.75
N GLY A 372 -12.51 -0.70 -42.80
CA GLY A 372 -13.28 0.24 -43.60
C GLY A 372 -12.63 0.56 -44.93
N ASP A 373 -12.69 1.85 -45.31
CA ASP A 373 -12.14 2.40 -46.56
C ASP A 373 -10.68 2.86 -46.35
N ILE A 374 -9.84 2.75 -47.40
CA ILE A 374 -8.52 3.36 -47.49
C ILE A 374 -8.55 4.45 -48.55
N ILE A 375 -8.30 5.71 -48.13
CA ILE A 375 -8.31 6.88 -48.97
C ILE A 375 -6.92 7.50 -49.04
N VAL A 376 -6.26 7.48 -50.18
CA VAL A 376 -4.95 8.09 -50.41
C VAL A 376 -5.09 9.23 -51.39
N HIS A 377 -5.00 10.48 -50.93
CA HIS A 377 -5.22 11.67 -51.77
C HIS A 377 -4.16 11.84 -52.88
N GLN A 378 -3.02 11.27 -52.72
CA GLN A 378 -1.95 11.21 -53.71
C GLN A 378 -1.82 9.78 -54.25
N GLY A 379 -0.62 9.27 -54.36
CA GLY A 379 -0.37 7.95 -54.94
C GLY A 379 0.08 6.89 -53.98
N ILE A 380 -0.13 5.65 -54.37
CA ILE A 380 0.41 4.46 -53.73
C ILE A 380 1.60 3.98 -54.56
N THR A 381 2.84 4.07 -54.03
CA THR A 381 4.08 3.67 -54.68
C THR A 381 4.68 2.50 -53.94
N GLY A 382 4.18 1.28 -54.17
CA GLY A 382 4.55 0.10 -53.37
C GLY A 382 6.01 -0.36 -53.53
N LYS A 383 6.73 0.13 -54.55
CA LYS A 383 8.13 -0.22 -54.80
C LYS A 383 8.38 -1.74 -54.82
N SER A 384 7.49 -2.49 -55.42
CA SER A 384 7.48 -3.96 -55.47
C SER A 384 7.45 -4.63 -54.09
N GLY A 385 6.81 -4.02 -53.12
CA GLY A 385 6.58 -4.56 -51.78
C GLY A 385 5.65 -3.64 -50.99
N GLY A 386 5.15 -4.09 -49.85
CA GLY A 386 4.06 -3.46 -49.14
C GLY A 386 2.69 -3.97 -49.60
N SER A 387 1.70 -3.94 -48.73
CA SER A 387 0.35 -4.43 -49.01
C SER A 387 -0.69 -3.42 -48.54
N ILE A 388 -1.72 -3.23 -49.35
CA ILE A 388 -2.87 -2.37 -49.02
C ILE A 388 -4.08 -3.30 -48.96
N HIS A 389 -4.67 -3.40 -47.81
CA HIS A 389 -5.87 -4.22 -47.56
C HIS A 389 -6.99 -3.35 -47.01
N ALA A 390 -8.10 -3.23 -47.74
CA ALA A 390 -9.30 -2.52 -47.31
C ALA A 390 -10.48 -3.48 -47.23
N GLY A 391 -11.14 -3.55 -46.09
CA GLY A 391 -12.37 -4.34 -45.95
C GLY A 391 -13.52 -3.83 -46.85
N LYS A 392 -13.51 -2.53 -47.17
CA LYS A 392 -14.42 -1.92 -48.14
C LYS A 392 -13.70 -1.49 -49.41
N SER A 393 -13.37 -0.25 -49.57
CA SER A 393 -12.86 0.28 -50.85
C SER A 393 -11.53 1.01 -50.68
N THR A 394 -10.67 0.96 -51.75
CA THR A 394 -9.47 1.74 -51.82
C THR A 394 -9.61 2.84 -52.90
N TRP A 395 -9.27 4.07 -52.52
CA TRP A 395 -9.26 5.25 -53.39
C TRP A 395 -7.87 5.83 -53.42
N ALA A 396 -7.30 6.01 -54.61
CA ALA A 396 -6.00 6.65 -54.81
C ALA A 396 -5.95 7.45 -56.08
N LYS A 397 -5.07 8.44 -56.18
CA LYS A 397 -4.81 9.13 -57.42
C LYS A 397 -4.18 8.23 -58.45
N PHE A 398 -3.12 7.50 -58.06
CA PHE A 398 -2.50 6.45 -58.84
C PHE A 398 -1.98 5.30 -57.97
N ILE A 399 -1.83 4.15 -58.59
CA ILE A 399 -1.29 2.94 -57.93
C ILE A 399 -0.13 2.37 -58.77
N GLU A 400 1.06 2.30 -58.19
CA GLU A 400 2.26 1.89 -58.92
C GLU A 400 3.08 0.89 -58.09
N ASN A 401 3.49 -0.23 -58.75
CA ASN A 401 4.32 -1.26 -58.14
C ASN A 401 3.82 -1.75 -56.78
N ALA A 402 2.50 -1.87 -56.59
CA ALA A 402 1.84 -2.18 -55.33
C ALA A 402 0.92 -3.40 -55.41
N HIS A 403 0.67 -3.99 -54.23
CA HIS A 403 -0.34 -5.02 -54.07
C HIS A 403 -1.53 -4.41 -53.29
N VAL A 404 -2.72 -4.40 -53.90
CA VAL A 404 -3.95 -3.79 -53.33
C VAL A 404 -5.09 -4.77 -53.40
N GLU A 405 -5.71 -5.04 -52.23
CA GLU A 405 -6.89 -5.86 -52.08
C GLU A 405 -8.02 -5.06 -51.45
N SER A 406 -9.23 -5.10 -52.02
CA SER A 406 -10.39 -4.42 -51.49
C SER A 406 -11.65 -5.28 -51.52
N GLY A 407 -12.43 -5.27 -50.43
CA GLY A 407 -13.70 -5.99 -50.34
C GLY A 407 -14.78 -5.49 -51.28
N GLU A 408 -14.67 -4.25 -51.78
CA GLU A 408 -15.65 -3.68 -52.72
C GLU A 408 -15.00 -3.10 -53.98
N PHE A 409 -14.45 -1.89 -53.91
CA PHE A 409 -13.96 -1.16 -55.05
C PHE A 409 -12.49 -0.78 -54.92
N VAL A 410 -11.74 -0.78 -56.04
CA VAL A 410 -10.50 -0.06 -56.15
C VAL A 410 -10.66 1.03 -57.21
N VAL A 411 -10.42 2.27 -56.84
CA VAL A 411 -10.57 3.43 -57.73
C VAL A 411 -9.27 4.19 -57.81
N ALA A 412 -8.71 4.29 -59.02
CA ALA A 412 -7.54 5.12 -59.34
C ALA A 412 -7.94 6.21 -60.32
N SER A 413 -7.73 7.50 -59.97
CA SER A 413 -8.15 8.59 -60.83
C SER A 413 -7.18 8.84 -62.04
N ASP A 414 -5.89 8.51 -61.89
CA ASP A 414 -4.88 8.73 -62.92
C ASP A 414 -4.37 7.45 -63.63
N GLY A 415 -4.16 6.39 -62.85
CA GLY A 415 -3.67 5.15 -63.46
C GLY A 415 -3.29 4.04 -62.46
N ILE A 416 -3.19 2.81 -62.98
CA ILE A 416 -2.68 1.64 -62.28
C ILE A 416 -1.54 1.10 -63.14
N ILE A 417 -0.32 1.02 -62.58
CA ILE A 417 0.91 0.66 -63.30
C ILE A 417 1.63 -0.47 -62.54
N ASN A 418 1.97 -1.54 -63.24
CA ASN A 418 2.78 -2.65 -62.71
C ASN A 418 2.36 -3.10 -61.29
N SER A 419 1.06 -3.23 -61.09
CA SER A 419 0.46 -3.50 -59.78
C SER A 419 -0.45 -4.72 -59.81
N GLN A 420 -0.53 -5.45 -58.71
CA GLN A 420 -1.52 -6.49 -58.52
C GLN A 420 -2.71 -5.91 -57.74
N VAL A 421 -3.87 -5.86 -58.38
CA VAL A 421 -5.08 -5.23 -57.80
C VAL A 421 -6.21 -6.22 -57.82
N VAL A 422 -6.81 -6.45 -56.64
CA VAL A 422 -7.98 -7.34 -56.43
C VAL A 422 -9.11 -6.51 -55.84
N ALA A 423 -10.29 -6.61 -56.40
CA ALA A 423 -11.52 -6.00 -55.87
C ALA A 423 -12.70 -6.94 -56.07
N ASN A 424 -13.50 -7.14 -55.03
CA ASN A 424 -14.65 -8.08 -55.12
C ASN A 424 -15.78 -7.56 -56.00
N LYS A 425 -15.93 -6.23 -56.16
CA LYS A 425 -17.01 -5.63 -56.99
C LYS A 425 -16.48 -5.04 -58.32
N LYS A 426 -15.59 -4.03 -58.25
CA LYS A 426 -15.14 -3.35 -59.44
C LYS A 426 -13.80 -2.63 -59.23
N ILE A 427 -12.95 -2.65 -60.30
CA ILE A 427 -11.77 -1.80 -60.45
C ILE A 427 -12.09 -0.69 -61.45
N VAL A 428 -11.87 0.57 -61.04
CA VAL A 428 -12.15 1.74 -61.85
C VAL A 428 -10.87 2.55 -62.03
N CYS A 429 -10.47 2.76 -63.28
CA CYS A 429 -9.39 3.67 -63.65
C CYS A 429 -9.92 4.74 -64.60
N GLN A 430 -9.84 6.05 -64.21
CA GLN A 430 -10.47 7.16 -64.91
C GLN A 430 -9.47 8.02 -65.71
N GLY A 431 -8.17 7.76 -65.61
CA GLY A 431 -7.13 8.59 -66.21
C GLY A 431 -7.14 8.59 -67.77
N LYS A 432 -6.79 9.72 -68.38
CA LYS A 432 -6.64 9.85 -69.86
C LYS A 432 -5.54 8.96 -70.42
N ARG A 433 -4.67 8.38 -69.60
CA ARG A 433 -3.59 7.46 -69.93
C ARG A 433 -3.63 6.23 -69.08
N ALA A 434 -4.82 5.71 -68.82
CA ALA A 434 -4.96 4.49 -68.01
C ALA A 434 -4.25 3.32 -68.70
N THR A 435 -3.14 2.87 -68.13
CA THR A 435 -2.47 1.63 -68.46
C THR A 435 -2.77 0.65 -67.36
N ILE A 436 -3.45 -0.43 -67.68
CA ILE A 436 -3.69 -1.57 -66.78
C ILE A 436 -2.72 -2.67 -67.11
#